data_885b60e4aa7464d2e389f00145be3978
#
_entry.id   885b60e4aa7464d2e389f00145be3978
#
_cell.length_a   1.000
_cell.length_b   1.000
_cell.length_c   1.000
_cell.angle_alpha   90.00
_cell.angle_beta   90.00
_cell.angle_gamma   90.00
#
_symmetry.space_group_name_H-M   'P 1'
#
loop_
_entity.id
_entity.type
_entity.pdbx_description
1 polymer ?
#
loop_
_entity_poly.entity_id
_entity_poly.type
_entity_poly.pdbx_seq_one_letter_code
_entity_poly.pdbx_strand_id
1 'polypeptide(L)' 'GAKVEQLIQVCYDMTSEKTRKRELDALVEAAEELHCDNLLVITNSQEEKIEWKRTAILVTSIQKF' A
#
# COMPACT_ATOMS: atom_id res chain seq x y z
N GLY A 1 -10.33 22.31 0.84
CA GLY A 1 -9.07 21.83 1.35
C GLY A 1 -8.35 20.94 0.34
N ALA A 2 -7.15 20.59 0.66
CA ALA A 2 -6.36 19.72 -0.20
C ALA A 2 -6.94 18.29 -0.21
N LYS A 3 -6.97 17.69 -1.38
CA LYS A 3 -7.41 16.32 -1.55
C LYS A 3 -6.19 15.42 -1.70
N VAL A 4 -6.19 14.30 -0.96
CA VAL A 4 -5.15 13.30 -1.12
C VAL A 4 -5.48 12.46 -2.35
N GLU A 5 -4.62 12.50 -3.35
CA GLU A 5 -4.85 11.79 -4.61
C GLU A 5 -4.22 10.40 -4.61
N GLN A 6 -3.17 10.20 -3.83
CA GLN A 6 -2.50 8.92 -3.73
C GLN A 6 -1.84 8.77 -2.38
N LEU A 7 -1.92 7.57 -1.80
CA LEU A 7 -1.17 7.19 -0.61
C LEU A 7 -0.06 6.25 -1.01
N ILE A 8 1.16 6.59 -0.63
CA ILE A 8 2.33 5.77 -0.94
C ILE A 8 2.96 5.31 0.36
N GLN A 9 3.11 4.00 0.51
CA GLN A 9 3.76 3.39 1.66
C GLN A 9 5.04 2.72 1.18
N VAL A 10 6.15 3.01 1.82
CA VAL A 10 7.42 2.35 1.51
C VAL A 10 7.63 1.25 2.55
N CYS A 11 7.73 0.02 2.09
CA CYS A 11 7.98 -1.14 2.92
C CYS A 11 9.03 -2.01 2.25
N TYR A 12 10.22 -2.05 2.81
CA TYR A 12 11.36 -2.73 2.18
C TYR A 12 11.06 -4.18 1.84
N ASP A 13 10.44 -4.91 2.76
CA ASP A 13 10.19 -6.34 2.60
C ASP A 13 8.77 -6.69 3.06
N MET A 14 7.98 -7.20 2.13
CA MET A 14 6.60 -7.63 2.37
C MET A 14 6.45 -9.15 2.38
N THR A 15 7.55 -9.90 2.51
CA THR A 15 7.49 -11.37 2.49
C THR A 15 6.94 -11.96 3.78
N SER A 16 7.17 -11.30 4.93
CA SER A 16 6.64 -11.75 6.20
C SER A 16 5.13 -11.47 6.28
N GLU A 17 4.34 -12.50 6.58
CA GLU A 17 2.89 -12.33 6.71
C GLU A 17 2.52 -11.33 7.80
N LYS A 18 3.26 -11.33 8.90
CA LYS A 18 3.01 -10.41 10.00
C LYS A 18 3.27 -8.96 9.60
N THR A 19 4.38 -8.71 8.94
CA THR A 19 4.71 -7.38 8.43
C THR A 19 3.70 -6.94 7.38
N ARG A 20 3.39 -7.83 6.44
CA ARG A 20 2.44 -7.58 5.37
C ARG A 20 1.07 -7.17 5.92
N LYS A 21 0.55 -7.94 6.87
CA LYS A 21 -0.74 -7.64 7.49
C LYS A 21 -0.72 -6.27 8.17
N ARG A 22 0.32 -6.01 8.95
CA ARG A 22 0.44 -4.75 9.69
C ARG A 22 0.49 -3.55 8.74
N GLU A 23 1.31 -3.63 7.71
CA GLU A 23 1.46 -2.53 6.76
C GLU A 23 0.20 -2.31 5.92
N LEU A 24 -0.43 -3.38 5.47
CA LEU A 24 -1.65 -3.27 4.68
C LEU A 24 -2.83 -2.77 5.51
N ASP A 25 -2.95 -3.22 6.76
CA ASP A 25 -3.99 -2.72 7.66
C ASP A 25 -3.84 -1.23 7.90
N ALA A 26 -2.61 -0.78 8.15
CA ALA A 26 -2.34 0.65 8.38
C ALA A 26 -2.66 1.48 7.15
N LEU A 27 -2.29 0.99 5.98
CA LEU A 27 -2.54 1.70 4.72
C LEU A 27 -4.04 1.83 4.42
N VAL A 28 -4.79 0.76 4.60
CA VAL A 28 -6.23 0.78 4.38
C VAL A 28 -6.91 1.70 5.38
N GLU A 29 -6.49 1.68 6.63
CA GLU A 29 -7.03 2.56 7.65
C GLU A 29 -6.80 4.04 7.29
N ALA A 30 -5.60 4.38 6.86
CA ALA A 30 -5.30 5.74 6.41
C ALA A 30 -6.11 6.12 5.17
N ALA A 31 -6.30 5.18 4.25
CA ALA A 31 -7.08 5.40 3.04
C ALA A 31 -8.55 5.72 3.37
N GLU A 32 -9.12 5.01 4.32
CA GLU A 32 -10.50 5.27 4.75
C GLU A 32 -10.62 6.64 5.39
N GLU A 33 -9.67 6.98 6.25
CA GLU A 33 -9.66 8.26 6.95
C GLU A 33 -9.52 9.44 6.00
N LEU A 34 -8.71 9.29 4.96
CA LEU A 34 -8.43 10.35 3.99
C LEU A 34 -9.30 10.27 2.73
N HIS A 35 -10.22 9.30 2.68
CA HIS A 35 -11.07 9.07 1.50
C HIS A 35 -10.27 8.93 0.21
N CYS A 36 -9.18 8.17 0.28
CA CYS A 36 -8.28 7.94 -0.84
C CYS A 36 -8.31 6.46 -1.23
N ASP A 37 -8.55 6.16 -2.48
CA ASP A 37 -8.61 4.78 -2.98
C ASP A 37 -7.45 4.41 -3.89
N ASN A 38 -6.48 5.30 -4.06
CA ASN A 38 -5.31 5.08 -4.88
C ASN A 38 -4.12 4.76 -3.98
N LEU A 39 -3.87 3.47 -3.75
CA LEU A 39 -2.88 3.01 -2.78
C LEU A 39 -1.72 2.32 -3.47
N LEU A 40 -0.52 2.71 -3.11
CA LEU A 40 0.71 2.17 -3.67
C LEU A 40 1.67 1.78 -2.55
N VAL A 41 2.20 0.57 -2.63
CA VAL A 41 3.28 0.12 -1.74
C VAL A 41 4.54 -0.05 -2.58
N ILE A 42 5.63 0.56 -2.15
CA ILE A 42 6.93 0.43 -2.81
C ILE A 42 7.81 -0.48 -1.98
N THR A 43 8.29 -1.55 -2.60
CA THR A 43 9.15 -2.54 -1.94
C THR A 43 10.51 -2.59 -2.63
N ASN A 44 11.40 -3.40 -2.08
CA ASN A 44 12.71 -3.61 -2.69
C ASN A 44 12.60 -4.34 -4.05
N SER A 45 11.83 -5.43 -4.11
CA SER A 45 11.80 -6.26 -5.31
C SER A 45 10.46 -6.92 -5.62
N GLN A 46 9.45 -6.68 -4.81
CA GLN A 46 8.17 -7.35 -4.95
C GLN A 46 7.20 -6.56 -5.83
N GLU A 47 6.42 -7.26 -6.64
CA GLU A 47 5.41 -6.66 -7.51
C GLU A 47 4.17 -7.53 -7.49
N GLU A 48 3.04 -6.97 -7.10
CA GLU A 48 1.76 -7.68 -7.12
C GLU A 48 0.60 -6.69 -6.98
N LYS A 49 -0.57 -7.17 -7.29
CA LYS A 49 -1.81 -6.44 -7.00
C LYS A 49 -2.52 -7.19 -5.89
N ILE A 50 -2.90 -6.48 -4.85
CA ILE A 50 -3.52 -7.06 -3.67
C ILE A 50 -4.90 -6.47 -3.50
N GLU A 51 -5.86 -7.29 -3.13
CA GLU A 51 -7.13 -6.82 -2.60
C GLU A 51 -7.12 -7.08 -1.10
N TRP A 52 -7.17 -6.03 -0.30
CA TRP A 52 -7.08 -6.10 1.14
C TRP A 52 -8.25 -5.35 1.76
N LYS A 53 -9.09 -6.06 2.50
CA LYS A 53 -10.29 -5.48 3.09
C LYS A 53 -11.12 -4.70 2.06
N ARG A 54 -11.30 -5.30 0.88
CA ARG A 54 -12.06 -4.74 -0.25
C ARG A 54 -11.42 -3.50 -0.88
N THR A 55 -10.15 -3.29 -0.62
CA THR A 55 -9.40 -2.17 -1.18
C THR A 55 -8.28 -2.68 -2.07
N ALA A 56 -8.21 -2.16 -3.28
CA ALA A 56 -7.16 -2.55 -4.22
C ALA A 56 -5.86 -1.80 -3.91
N ILE A 57 -4.78 -2.54 -3.81
CA ILE A 57 -3.46 -1.99 -3.50
C ILE A 57 -2.46 -2.49 -4.53
N LEU A 58 -1.72 -1.57 -5.13
CA LEU A 58 -0.65 -1.92 -6.05
C LEU A 58 0.67 -1.97 -5.28
N VAL A 59 1.38 -3.10 -5.40
CA VAL A 59 2.72 -3.26 -4.83
C VAL A 59 3.71 -3.27 -5.98
N THR A 60 4.70 -2.40 -5.94
CA THR A 60 5.71 -2.30 -6.99
C THR A 60 7.10 -2.27 -6.38
N SER A 61 8.11 -2.63 -7.18
CA SER A 61 9.48 -2.54 -6.72
C SER A 61 10.03 -1.13 -6.98
N ILE A 62 10.98 -0.70 -6.14
CA ILE A 62 11.64 0.59 -6.31
C ILE A 62 12.34 0.70 -7.67
N GLN A 63 12.74 -0.42 -8.23
CA GLN A 63 13.43 -0.46 -9.52
C GLN A 63 12.51 -0.13 -10.69
N LYS A 64 11.19 -0.29 -10.49
CA LYS A 64 10.19 -0.02 -11.52
C LYS A 64 9.35 1.22 -11.22
N PHE A 65 9.57 1.78 -10.08
CA PHE A 65 8.90 3.01 -9.73
C PHE A 65 9.53 4.20 -10.44
#